data_a5cf786942551dee78af9ad275988f9a
#
_entry.id   a5cf786942551dee78af9ad275988f9a
#
_cell.length_a   1.000
_cell.length_b   1.000
_cell.length_c   1.000
_cell.angle_alpha   90.00
_cell.angle_beta   90.00
_cell.angle_gamma   90.00
#
_symmetry.space_group_name_H-M   'P 1'
#
loop_
_entity.id
_entity.type
_entity.pdbx_description
1 polymer ?
#
loop_
_entity_poly.entity_id
_entity_poly.type
_entity_poly.pdbx_seq_one_letter_code
_entity_poly.pdbx_strand_id
1 'polypeptide(L)'
;MSVKKRLFWSHILMFALPLLVYLLCSLLADRLSWLWLLQQRFTSMQDFQQQVRRTEQFSLLFTLLGLVGTLLAVNRFLSRGVLKTIEGSMDELSAGLRHLREGELDFRLPDRQEDEFSAVRADFNATAQRLQQLVESERQSEKNRQELLAGISHDLRSPLTAIRAYAEGLLDGVAQNDDSRSQYLTIIRDKVRDLQGLVNKLFLFSRMDLGRNEDHPEPVSLKAELTLLQEAFAPEYAEKGMGITFAAESEGRVLADPETLHRIVSNIAENSCKYGAKTLKIALREEPAFVAVTFTDDGPGVPQEALPYIFDAFYRADPARNEKITGSGLGLAIVSRAVRNMKGRIIARNAQSGGLMLEIQLPRTEG
;
A
#
# COMPACT_ATOMS: atom_id res chain seq x y z
N MET A 1 10.79 -29.22 -16.90
CA MET A 1 11.85 -29.13 -17.97
C MET A 1 11.50 -27.93 -18.84
N SER A 2 12.41 -26.93 -18.97
CA SER A 2 12.14 -25.69 -19.71
C SER A 2 11.82 -25.95 -21.18
N VAL A 3 11.04 -25.05 -21.82
CA VAL A 3 10.70 -25.14 -23.26
C VAL A 3 11.98 -25.13 -24.10
N LYS A 4 13.02 -24.38 -23.69
CA LYS A 4 14.34 -24.38 -24.34
C LYS A 4 15.00 -25.75 -24.35
N LYS A 5 15.00 -26.46 -23.21
CA LYS A 5 15.55 -27.82 -23.12
C LYS A 5 14.73 -28.81 -23.95
N ARG A 6 13.41 -28.67 -23.95
CA ARG A 6 12.52 -29.49 -24.80
C ARG A 6 12.76 -29.23 -26.28
N LEU A 7 12.88 -27.96 -26.68
CA LEU A 7 13.21 -27.57 -28.06
C LEU A 7 14.57 -28.12 -28.47
N PHE A 8 15.59 -27.98 -27.64
CA PHE A 8 16.93 -28.52 -27.91
C PHE A 8 16.91 -30.02 -28.13
N TRP A 9 16.32 -30.78 -27.22
CA TRP A 9 16.19 -32.22 -27.37
C TRP A 9 15.27 -32.62 -28.55
N SER A 10 14.25 -31.84 -28.83
CA SER A 10 13.38 -32.06 -29.97
C SER A 10 14.13 -31.92 -31.30
N HIS A 11 15.01 -30.91 -31.43
CA HIS A 11 15.83 -30.74 -32.63
C HIS A 11 16.84 -31.89 -32.78
N ILE A 12 17.48 -32.31 -31.70
CA ILE A 12 18.37 -33.48 -31.78
C ILE A 12 17.59 -34.74 -32.21
N LEU A 13 16.44 -34.98 -31.62
CA LEU A 13 15.61 -36.16 -31.94
C LEU A 13 15.04 -36.09 -33.39
N MET A 14 14.74 -34.89 -33.87
CA MET A 14 14.24 -34.65 -35.23
C MET A 14 15.23 -35.05 -36.30
N PHE A 15 16.55 -34.97 -36.05
CA PHE A 15 17.58 -35.41 -36.98
C PHE A 15 18.11 -36.82 -36.69
N ALA A 16 18.32 -37.14 -35.41
CA ALA A 16 18.92 -38.41 -35.02
C ALA A 16 17.99 -39.62 -35.24
N LEU A 17 16.71 -39.50 -34.95
CA LEU A 17 15.74 -40.58 -35.05
C LEU A 17 15.47 -40.98 -36.54
N PRO A 18 15.18 -40.04 -37.48
CA PRO A 18 15.03 -40.38 -38.88
C PRO A 18 16.31 -40.97 -39.49
N LEU A 19 17.49 -40.48 -39.09
CA LEU A 19 18.77 -41.03 -39.54
C LEU A 19 18.99 -42.48 -39.08
N LEU A 20 18.68 -42.75 -37.83
CA LEU A 20 18.76 -44.11 -37.27
C LEU A 20 17.77 -45.06 -37.94
N VAL A 21 16.53 -44.63 -38.19
CA VAL A 21 15.52 -45.41 -38.91
C VAL A 21 15.93 -45.65 -40.35
N TYR A 22 16.50 -44.65 -41.02
CA TYR A 22 17.03 -44.76 -42.38
C TYR A 22 18.13 -45.86 -42.45
N LEU A 23 19.10 -45.83 -41.52
CA LEU A 23 20.15 -46.85 -41.44
C LEU A 23 19.59 -48.25 -41.22
N LEU A 24 18.61 -48.37 -40.30
CA LEU A 24 17.96 -49.66 -40.02
C LEU A 24 17.15 -50.16 -41.23
N CYS A 25 16.39 -49.33 -41.87
CA CYS A 25 15.62 -49.66 -43.07
C CYS A 25 16.57 -50.03 -44.26
N SER A 26 17.67 -49.31 -44.43
CA SER A 26 18.67 -49.64 -45.44
C SER A 26 19.28 -51.02 -45.21
N LEU A 27 19.73 -51.29 -44.00
CA LEU A 27 20.29 -52.61 -43.64
C LEU A 27 19.30 -53.76 -43.81
N LEU A 28 18.03 -53.54 -43.46
CA LEU A 28 16.97 -54.52 -43.63
C LEU A 28 16.63 -54.73 -45.09
N ALA A 29 16.50 -53.64 -45.88
CA ALA A 29 16.23 -53.71 -47.29
C ALA A 29 17.34 -54.44 -48.06
N ASP A 30 18.59 -54.17 -47.74
CA ASP A 30 19.76 -54.85 -48.31
C ASP A 30 19.76 -56.36 -47.95
N ARG A 31 19.48 -56.71 -46.71
CA ARG A 31 19.37 -58.11 -46.27
C ARG A 31 18.23 -58.85 -46.95
N LEU A 32 17.05 -58.25 -47.05
CA LEU A 32 15.89 -58.83 -47.68
C LEU A 32 16.08 -58.96 -49.20
N SER A 33 16.70 -57.99 -49.83
CA SER A 33 17.02 -58.04 -51.27
C SER A 33 18.00 -59.11 -51.62
N TRP A 34 19.06 -59.34 -50.83
CA TRP A 34 19.99 -60.44 -50.96
C TRP A 34 19.31 -61.80 -50.79
N LEU A 35 18.49 -62.00 -49.72
CA LEU A 35 17.74 -63.23 -49.49
C LEU A 35 16.79 -63.53 -50.62
N TRP A 36 16.13 -62.51 -51.18
CA TRP A 36 15.24 -62.68 -52.33
C TRP A 36 15.98 -63.08 -53.60
N LEU A 37 17.12 -62.42 -53.89
CA LEU A 37 17.97 -62.76 -55.02
C LEU A 37 18.50 -64.20 -54.93
N LEU A 38 18.87 -64.69 -53.75
CA LEU A 38 19.33 -66.06 -53.53
C LEU A 38 18.29 -67.13 -53.81
N GLN A 39 17.00 -66.82 -53.73
CA GLN A 39 15.89 -67.72 -53.97
C GLN A 39 15.50 -67.81 -55.47
N GLN A 40 15.99 -66.90 -56.31
CA GLN A 40 15.64 -66.87 -57.74
C GLN A 40 16.61 -67.69 -58.61
N ARG A 41 16.03 -68.35 -59.64
CA ARG A 41 16.83 -69.01 -60.69
C ARG A 41 17.03 -68.04 -61.87
N PHE A 42 18.23 -67.67 -62.16
CA PHE A 42 18.58 -66.75 -63.27
C PHE A 42 18.84 -67.56 -64.55
N THR A 43 18.29 -67.13 -65.64
CA THR A 43 18.44 -67.78 -66.96
C THR A 43 19.62 -67.21 -67.75
N SER A 44 20.03 -65.97 -67.49
CA SER A 44 21.19 -65.29 -68.09
C SER A 44 21.83 -64.26 -67.18
N MET A 45 23.05 -63.82 -67.53
CA MET A 45 23.73 -62.73 -66.80
C MET A 45 23.03 -61.37 -66.92
N GLN A 46 22.37 -61.14 -68.01
CA GLN A 46 21.57 -59.95 -68.26
C GLN A 46 20.28 -59.88 -67.35
N ASP A 47 19.64 -60.99 -67.19
CA ASP A 47 18.48 -61.14 -66.33
C ASP A 47 18.87 -60.90 -64.83
N PHE A 48 19.99 -61.45 -64.45
CA PHE A 48 20.56 -61.20 -63.09
C PHE A 48 20.81 -59.68 -62.88
N GLN A 49 21.54 -59.02 -63.79
CA GLN A 49 21.82 -57.59 -63.70
C GLN A 49 20.54 -56.73 -63.67
N GLN A 50 19.53 -57.05 -64.42
CA GLN A 50 18.26 -56.34 -64.50
C GLN A 50 17.47 -56.52 -63.15
N GLN A 51 17.52 -57.69 -62.57
CA GLN A 51 16.86 -57.96 -61.30
C GLN A 51 17.58 -57.29 -60.13
N VAL A 52 18.90 -57.28 -60.10
CA VAL A 52 19.69 -56.49 -59.12
C VAL A 52 19.32 -55.03 -59.16
N ARG A 53 19.30 -54.40 -60.34
CA ARG A 53 18.95 -52.99 -60.52
C ARG A 53 17.50 -52.69 -60.02
N ARG A 54 16.54 -53.54 -60.29
CA ARG A 54 15.17 -53.41 -59.81
C ARG A 54 15.10 -53.49 -58.28
N THR A 55 15.81 -54.38 -57.71
CA THR A 55 15.85 -54.60 -56.26
C THR A 55 16.51 -53.40 -55.56
N GLU A 56 17.58 -52.87 -56.12
CA GLU A 56 18.20 -51.61 -55.64
C GLU A 56 17.27 -50.41 -55.70
N GLN A 57 16.51 -50.26 -56.79
CA GLN A 57 15.52 -49.21 -56.92
C GLN A 57 14.38 -49.30 -55.90
N PHE A 58 13.90 -50.55 -55.67
CA PHE A 58 12.86 -50.77 -54.63
C PHE A 58 13.40 -50.55 -53.24
N SER A 59 14.65 -50.95 -52.94
CA SER A 59 15.31 -50.69 -51.66
C SER A 59 15.47 -49.19 -51.39
N LEU A 60 15.92 -48.44 -52.40
CA LEU A 60 16.04 -46.96 -52.36
C LEU A 60 14.68 -46.28 -52.13
N LEU A 61 13.65 -46.72 -52.82
CA LEU A 61 12.29 -46.15 -52.66
C LEU A 61 11.75 -46.45 -51.28
N PHE A 62 11.91 -47.65 -50.78
CA PHE A 62 11.48 -48.06 -49.46
C PHE A 62 12.17 -47.30 -48.33
N THR A 63 13.49 -47.15 -48.42
CA THR A 63 14.27 -46.38 -47.45
C THR A 63 13.93 -44.88 -47.47
N LEU A 64 13.69 -44.32 -48.65
CA LEU A 64 13.26 -42.92 -48.80
C LEU A 64 11.88 -42.66 -48.18
N LEU A 65 10.91 -43.54 -48.44
CA LEU A 65 9.57 -43.48 -47.87
C LEU A 65 9.62 -43.62 -46.33
N GLY A 66 10.43 -44.51 -45.80
CA GLY A 66 10.68 -44.68 -44.40
C GLY A 66 11.26 -43.41 -43.73
N LEU A 67 12.23 -42.79 -44.39
CA LEU A 67 12.84 -41.52 -43.95
C LEU A 67 11.80 -40.39 -43.93
N VAL A 68 11.05 -40.18 -44.99
CA VAL A 68 10.02 -39.14 -45.06
C VAL A 68 8.92 -39.39 -44.04
N GLY A 69 8.44 -40.62 -43.90
CA GLY A 69 7.41 -40.99 -42.92
C GLY A 69 7.83 -40.73 -41.48
N THR A 70 9.07 -41.13 -41.12
CA THR A 70 9.61 -40.86 -39.76
C THR A 70 9.83 -39.36 -39.52
N LEU A 71 10.34 -38.63 -40.48
CA LEU A 71 10.53 -37.19 -40.37
C LEU A 71 9.20 -36.45 -40.10
N LEU A 72 8.16 -36.80 -40.87
CA LEU A 72 6.81 -36.23 -40.68
C LEU A 72 6.21 -36.63 -39.30
N ALA A 73 6.34 -37.87 -38.90
CA ALA A 73 5.81 -38.36 -37.62
C ALA A 73 6.50 -37.68 -36.42
N VAL A 74 7.84 -37.60 -36.45
CA VAL A 74 8.62 -36.98 -35.37
C VAL A 74 8.32 -35.48 -35.31
N ASN A 75 8.32 -34.77 -36.44
CA ASN A 75 7.99 -33.35 -36.48
C ASN A 75 6.57 -33.09 -35.89
N ARG A 76 5.57 -33.89 -36.31
CA ARG A 76 4.20 -33.71 -35.81
C ARG A 76 4.09 -34.00 -34.28
N PHE A 77 4.80 -34.99 -33.77
CA PHE A 77 4.76 -35.35 -32.37
C PHE A 77 5.45 -34.26 -31.50
N LEU A 78 6.61 -33.78 -31.91
CA LEU A 78 7.40 -32.80 -31.18
C LEU A 78 6.74 -31.43 -31.21
N SER A 79 6.26 -30.98 -32.38
CA SER A 79 5.54 -29.71 -32.54
C SER A 79 4.28 -29.64 -31.66
N ARG A 80 3.51 -30.74 -31.58
CA ARG A 80 2.33 -30.79 -30.71
C ARG A 80 2.67 -30.67 -29.23
N GLY A 81 3.76 -31.26 -28.78
CA GLY A 81 4.20 -31.21 -27.37
C GLY A 81 4.59 -29.77 -26.93
N VAL A 82 5.26 -29.04 -27.82
CA VAL A 82 5.67 -27.64 -27.57
C VAL A 82 4.47 -26.71 -27.61
N LEU A 83 3.65 -26.81 -28.66
CA LEU A 83 2.43 -26.00 -28.83
C LEU A 83 1.51 -26.12 -27.62
N LYS A 84 1.22 -27.34 -27.17
CA LYS A 84 0.35 -27.59 -26.00
C LYS A 84 0.87 -26.94 -24.72
N THR A 85 2.18 -26.87 -24.55
CA THR A 85 2.78 -26.21 -23.36
C THR A 85 2.60 -24.68 -23.43
N ILE A 86 2.77 -24.11 -24.61
CA ILE A 86 2.58 -22.65 -24.83
C ILE A 86 1.10 -22.27 -24.69
N GLU A 87 0.21 -23.02 -25.36
CA GLU A 87 -1.25 -22.81 -25.26
C GLU A 87 -1.72 -22.86 -23.81
N GLY A 88 -1.30 -23.87 -23.04
CA GLY A 88 -1.69 -23.99 -21.62
C GLY A 88 -1.21 -22.81 -20.77
N SER A 89 0.00 -22.27 -20.99
CA SER A 89 0.50 -21.09 -20.28
C SER A 89 -0.22 -19.81 -20.68
N MET A 90 -0.60 -19.69 -21.96
CA MET A 90 -1.39 -18.56 -22.46
C MET A 90 -2.83 -18.58 -21.93
N ASP A 91 -3.44 -19.77 -21.83
CA ASP A 91 -4.77 -19.95 -21.26
C ASP A 91 -4.79 -19.59 -19.77
N GLU A 92 -3.78 -20.04 -18.99
CA GLU A 92 -3.61 -19.65 -17.59
C GLU A 92 -3.50 -18.13 -17.43
N LEU A 93 -2.68 -17.46 -18.25
CA LEU A 93 -2.52 -16.01 -18.21
C LEU A 93 -3.82 -15.28 -18.60
N SER A 94 -4.50 -15.76 -19.64
CA SER A 94 -5.78 -15.20 -20.09
C SER A 94 -6.87 -15.37 -19.02
N ALA A 95 -6.91 -16.51 -18.33
CA ALA A 95 -7.80 -16.74 -17.20
C ALA A 95 -7.49 -15.75 -16.04
N GLY A 96 -6.22 -15.59 -15.68
CA GLY A 96 -5.79 -14.64 -14.66
C GLY A 96 -6.19 -13.19 -14.98
N LEU A 97 -5.99 -12.75 -16.24
CA LEU A 97 -6.42 -11.43 -16.67
C LEU A 97 -7.95 -11.25 -16.62
N ARG A 98 -8.70 -12.32 -16.87
CA ARG A 98 -10.16 -12.31 -16.75
C ARG A 98 -10.60 -12.12 -15.29
N HIS A 99 -9.99 -12.84 -14.34
CA HIS A 99 -10.24 -12.67 -12.89
C HIS A 99 -9.94 -11.23 -12.46
N LEU A 100 -8.81 -10.65 -12.89
CA LEU A 100 -8.49 -9.24 -12.59
C LEU A 100 -9.54 -8.27 -13.15
N ARG A 101 -10.02 -8.49 -14.39
CA ARG A 101 -11.07 -7.69 -15.02
C ARG A 101 -12.41 -7.79 -14.27
N GLU A 102 -12.72 -8.93 -13.70
CA GLU A 102 -13.93 -9.20 -12.92
C GLU A 102 -13.82 -8.69 -11.47
N GLY A 103 -12.66 -8.14 -11.09
CA GLY A 103 -12.41 -7.58 -9.76
C GLY A 103 -11.93 -8.59 -8.72
N GLU A 104 -11.61 -9.81 -9.11
CA GLU A 104 -11.06 -10.85 -8.23
C GLU A 104 -9.53 -10.65 -8.09
N LEU A 105 -9.16 -9.66 -7.28
CA LEU A 105 -7.77 -9.23 -7.13
C LEU A 105 -6.92 -10.15 -6.24
N ASP A 106 -7.51 -11.12 -5.58
CA ASP A 106 -6.85 -12.14 -4.76
C ASP A 106 -6.37 -13.35 -5.57
N PHE A 107 -6.83 -13.48 -6.83
CA PHE A 107 -6.37 -14.54 -7.74
C PHE A 107 -4.86 -14.42 -8.00
N ARG A 108 -4.18 -15.57 -7.96
CA ARG A 108 -2.74 -15.66 -8.26
C ARG A 108 -2.48 -16.81 -9.22
N LEU A 109 -1.58 -16.57 -10.18
CA LEU A 109 -1.08 -17.62 -11.05
C LEU A 109 -0.11 -18.53 -10.27
N PRO A 110 -0.13 -19.86 -10.51
CA PRO A 110 0.73 -20.79 -9.81
C PRO A 110 2.21 -20.52 -10.12
N ASP A 111 3.04 -20.52 -9.08
CA ASP A 111 4.49 -20.38 -9.23
C ASP A 111 5.09 -21.71 -9.74
N ARG A 112 5.49 -21.71 -11.02
CA ARG A 112 6.20 -22.82 -11.67
C ARG A 112 7.61 -22.35 -12.01
N GLN A 113 8.54 -22.63 -11.16
CA GLN A 113 9.93 -22.11 -11.25
C GLN A 113 10.76 -22.61 -12.46
N GLU A 114 10.26 -23.54 -13.28
CA GLU A 114 11.08 -24.24 -14.28
C GLU A 114 10.73 -23.90 -15.75
N ASP A 115 9.91 -22.90 -16.05
CA ASP A 115 9.57 -22.57 -17.43
C ASP A 115 9.83 -21.10 -17.80
N GLU A 116 9.82 -20.80 -19.08
CA GLU A 116 10.08 -19.47 -19.64
C GLU A 116 8.98 -18.44 -19.31
N PHE A 117 7.83 -18.89 -18.79
CA PHE A 117 6.70 -18.05 -18.40
C PHE A 117 6.72 -17.69 -16.89
N SER A 118 7.72 -18.19 -16.14
CA SER A 118 7.85 -17.90 -14.71
C SER A 118 7.96 -16.40 -14.42
N ALA A 119 8.75 -15.67 -15.21
CA ALA A 119 8.87 -14.22 -15.10
C ALA A 119 7.54 -13.51 -15.35
N VAL A 120 6.81 -13.90 -16.39
CA VAL A 120 5.49 -13.30 -16.73
C VAL A 120 4.46 -13.57 -15.63
N ARG A 121 4.48 -14.77 -15.03
CA ARG A 121 3.60 -15.09 -13.89
C ARG A 121 3.97 -14.29 -12.64
N ALA A 122 5.25 -14.12 -12.37
CA ALA A 122 5.73 -13.29 -11.28
C ALA A 122 5.31 -11.83 -11.45
N ASP A 123 5.47 -11.26 -12.64
CA ASP A 123 5.06 -9.89 -12.97
C ASP A 123 3.54 -9.72 -12.87
N PHE A 124 2.76 -10.71 -13.34
CA PHE A 124 1.31 -10.74 -13.17
C PHE A 124 0.93 -10.72 -11.69
N ASN A 125 1.50 -11.60 -10.88
CA ASN A 125 1.20 -11.70 -9.45
C ASN A 125 1.59 -10.42 -8.70
N ALA A 126 2.74 -9.82 -9.03
CA ALA A 126 3.16 -8.54 -8.48
C ALA A 126 2.20 -7.40 -8.85
N THR A 127 1.74 -7.37 -10.11
CA THR A 127 0.75 -6.39 -10.60
C THR A 127 -0.60 -6.57 -9.91
N ALA A 128 -1.09 -7.80 -9.77
CA ALA A 128 -2.33 -8.12 -9.05
C ALA A 128 -2.25 -7.68 -7.59
N GLN A 129 -1.14 -7.96 -6.91
CA GLN A 129 -0.90 -7.52 -5.53
C GLN A 129 -0.91 -5.99 -5.40
N ARG A 130 -0.24 -5.29 -6.33
CA ARG A 130 -0.21 -3.82 -6.32
C ARG A 130 -1.60 -3.21 -6.54
N LEU A 131 -2.38 -3.79 -7.47
CA LEU A 131 -3.76 -3.38 -7.73
C LEU A 131 -4.64 -3.59 -6.49
N GLN A 132 -4.53 -4.74 -5.83
CA GLN A 132 -5.23 -5.04 -4.59
C GLN A 132 -4.92 -4.02 -3.50
N GLN A 133 -3.63 -3.67 -3.31
CA GLN A 133 -3.21 -2.65 -2.34
C GLN A 133 -3.78 -1.27 -2.68
N LEU A 134 -3.80 -0.88 -3.96
CA LEU A 134 -4.36 0.40 -4.40
C LEU A 134 -5.86 0.48 -4.13
N VAL A 135 -6.62 -0.56 -4.49
CA VAL A 135 -8.07 -0.60 -4.27
C VAL A 135 -8.40 -0.58 -2.77
N GLU A 136 -7.66 -1.33 -1.94
CA GLU A 136 -7.86 -1.31 -0.50
C GLU A 136 -7.51 0.05 0.11
N SER A 137 -6.43 0.69 -0.35
CA SER A 137 -6.05 2.04 0.06
C SER A 137 -7.12 3.08 -0.33
N GLU A 138 -7.67 2.98 -1.54
CA GLU A 138 -8.76 3.86 -2.01
C GLU A 138 -10.04 3.66 -1.19
N ARG A 139 -10.40 2.40 -0.93
CA ARG A 139 -11.56 2.07 -0.09
C ARG A 139 -11.41 2.61 1.33
N GLN A 140 -10.23 2.47 1.92
CA GLN A 140 -9.96 3.03 3.23
C GLN A 140 -10.01 4.55 3.23
N SER A 141 -9.48 5.19 2.19
CA SER A 141 -9.55 6.65 2.01
C SER A 141 -11.01 7.14 1.90
N GLU A 142 -11.84 6.45 1.11
CA GLU A 142 -13.26 6.80 0.97
C GLU A 142 -14.03 6.59 2.27
N LYS A 143 -13.76 5.51 3.00
CA LYS A 143 -14.33 5.27 4.34
C LYS A 143 -13.95 6.39 5.30
N ASN A 144 -12.68 6.75 5.35
CA ASN A 144 -12.19 7.85 6.19
C ASN A 144 -12.87 9.17 5.82
N ARG A 145 -13.11 9.43 4.52
CA ARG A 145 -13.83 10.61 4.03
C ARG A 145 -15.28 10.63 4.48
N GLN A 146 -15.97 9.51 4.44
CA GLN A 146 -17.36 9.39 4.91
C GLN A 146 -17.46 9.59 6.42
N GLU A 147 -16.57 8.98 7.20
CA GLU A 147 -16.49 9.18 8.65
C GLU A 147 -16.20 10.64 9.01
N LEU A 148 -15.31 11.29 8.25
CA LEU A 148 -15.01 12.71 8.35
C LEU A 148 -16.27 13.57 8.16
N LEU A 149 -17.02 13.36 7.08
CA LEU A 149 -18.24 14.12 6.78
C LEU A 149 -19.33 13.90 7.85
N ALA A 150 -19.46 12.68 8.36
CA ALA A 150 -20.40 12.36 9.43
C ALA A 150 -20.01 13.07 10.74
N GLY A 151 -18.73 13.04 11.13
CA GLY A 151 -18.20 13.73 12.30
C GLY A 151 -18.39 15.24 12.24
N ILE A 152 -18.07 15.86 11.09
CA ILE A 152 -18.30 17.30 10.86
C ILE A 152 -19.77 17.65 11.07
N SER A 153 -20.67 16.89 10.46
CA SER A 153 -22.11 17.15 10.53
C SER A 153 -22.63 17.07 11.96
N HIS A 154 -22.13 16.13 12.74
CA HIS A 154 -22.45 15.99 14.16
C HIS A 154 -21.96 17.19 14.99
N ASP A 155 -20.68 17.55 14.82
CA ASP A 155 -20.02 18.58 15.64
C ASP A 155 -20.48 20.01 15.29
N LEU A 156 -20.97 20.24 14.07
CA LEU A 156 -21.63 21.48 13.68
C LEU A 156 -23.05 21.56 14.22
N ARG A 157 -23.80 20.45 14.29
CA ARG A 157 -25.19 20.43 14.74
C ARG A 157 -25.33 20.84 16.19
N SER A 158 -24.44 20.40 17.07
CA SER A 158 -24.50 20.67 18.50
C SER A 158 -24.47 22.17 18.84
N PRO A 159 -23.45 22.96 18.44
CA PRO A 159 -23.44 24.40 18.70
C PRO A 159 -24.56 25.15 17.99
N LEU A 160 -24.95 24.75 16.78
CA LEU A 160 -26.10 25.36 16.05
C LEU A 160 -27.42 25.16 16.78
N THR A 161 -27.65 23.96 17.34
CA THR A 161 -28.86 23.69 18.12
C THR A 161 -28.90 24.53 19.41
N ALA A 162 -27.74 24.68 20.08
CA ALA A 162 -27.64 25.52 21.26
C ALA A 162 -27.91 27.01 20.90
N ILE A 163 -27.27 27.54 19.86
CA ILE A 163 -27.50 28.91 19.38
C ILE A 163 -28.99 29.16 19.12
N ARG A 164 -29.64 28.24 18.39
CA ARG A 164 -31.04 28.32 18.06
C ARG A 164 -31.93 28.33 19.32
N ALA A 165 -31.69 27.39 20.25
CA ALA A 165 -32.46 27.28 21.48
C ALA A 165 -32.40 28.56 22.37
N TYR A 166 -31.18 29.10 22.52
CA TYR A 166 -31.02 30.35 23.29
C TYR A 166 -31.57 31.56 22.56
N ALA A 167 -31.51 31.62 21.24
CA ALA A 167 -32.11 32.68 20.44
C ALA A 167 -33.64 32.61 20.50
N GLU A 168 -34.26 31.44 20.35
CA GLU A 168 -35.69 31.22 20.52
C GLU A 168 -36.15 31.63 21.93
N GLY A 169 -35.40 31.22 22.98
CA GLY A 169 -35.69 31.64 24.35
C GLY A 169 -35.61 33.14 24.61
N LEU A 170 -34.76 33.88 23.89
CA LEU A 170 -34.80 35.36 23.91
C LEU A 170 -36.03 35.93 23.21
N LEU A 171 -36.43 35.36 22.07
CA LEU A 171 -37.59 35.81 21.29
C LEU A 171 -38.90 35.51 22.03
N ASP A 172 -39.00 34.36 22.67
CA ASP A 172 -40.17 33.93 23.44
C ASP A 172 -40.28 34.58 24.82
N GLY A 173 -39.35 35.47 25.16
CA GLY A 173 -39.32 36.18 26.44
C GLY A 173 -39.04 35.33 27.67
N VAL A 174 -38.39 34.15 27.47
CA VAL A 174 -37.97 33.26 28.58
C VAL A 174 -36.93 33.95 29.48
N ALA A 175 -36.06 34.76 28.87
CA ALA A 175 -35.11 35.61 29.59
C ALA A 175 -35.82 36.91 30.06
N GLN A 176 -36.39 36.87 31.26
CA GLN A 176 -37.27 37.94 31.77
C GLN A 176 -36.54 39.16 32.32
N ASN A 177 -35.26 39.06 32.69
CA ASN A 177 -34.42 40.14 33.22
C ASN A 177 -33.16 40.37 32.37
N ASP A 178 -32.52 41.53 32.59
CA ASP A 178 -31.34 41.91 31.83
C ASP A 178 -30.12 40.97 32.08
N ASP A 179 -30.00 40.41 33.25
CA ASP A 179 -28.95 39.45 33.58
C ASP A 179 -29.10 38.14 32.78
N SER A 180 -30.33 37.58 32.75
CA SER A 180 -30.60 36.36 31.97
C SER A 180 -30.50 36.60 30.44
N ARG A 181 -30.88 37.77 29.95
CA ARG A 181 -30.66 38.17 28.54
C ARG A 181 -29.18 38.24 28.21
N SER A 182 -28.39 38.90 29.08
CA SER A 182 -26.94 39.00 28.93
C SER A 182 -26.27 37.63 28.95
N GLN A 183 -26.71 36.73 29.83
CA GLN A 183 -26.21 35.33 29.90
C GLN A 183 -26.52 34.56 28.62
N TYR A 184 -27.76 34.63 28.08
CA TYR A 184 -28.14 33.98 26.81
C TYR A 184 -27.30 34.48 25.63
N LEU A 185 -27.13 35.81 25.51
CA LEU A 185 -26.27 36.41 24.48
C LEU A 185 -24.82 36.00 24.62
N THR A 186 -24.32 35.88 25.85
CA THR A 186 -22.96 35.37 26.10
C THR A 186 -22.79 33.95 25.64
N ILE A 187 -23.75 33.05 25.93
CA ILE A 187 -23.72 31.66 25.47
C ILE A 187 -23.77 31.60 23.96
N ILE A 188 -24.64 32.37 23.29
CA ILE A 188 -24.71 32.44 21.84
C ILE A 188 -23.34 32.84 21.26
N ARG A 189 -22.78 33.95 21.77
CA ARG A 189 -21.43 34.43 21.33
C ARG A 189 -20.37 33.37 21.46
N ASP A 190 -20.33 32.66 22.59
CA ASP A 190 -19.35 31.65 22.86
C ASP A 190 -19.53 30.43 21.93
N LYS A 191 -20.77 30.03 21.66
CA LYS A 191 -21.08 28.95 20.68
C LYS A 191 -20.75 29.33 19.25
N VAL A 192 -20.92 30.59 18.85
CA VAL A 192 -20.45 31.10 17.54
C VAL A 192 -18.94 31.04 17.45
N ARG A 193 -18.22 31.40 18.52
CA ARG A 193 -16.75 31.27 18.57
C ARG A 193 -16.27 29.83 18.45
N ASP A 194 -16.93 28.89 19.16
CA ASP A 194 -16.66 27.45 19.05
C ASP A 194 -16.82 26.98 17.58
N LEU A 195 -17.91 27.40 16.94
CA LEU A 195 -18.21 27.04 15.54
C LEU A 195 -17.18 27.61 14.58
N GLN A 196 -16.75 28.86 14.73
CA GLN A 196 -15.69 29.46 13.94
C GLN A 196 -14.36 28.70 14.10
N GLY A 197 -14.03 28.30 15.33
CA GLY A 197 -12.84 27.49 15.60
C GLY A 197 -12.90 26.14 14.89
N LEU A 198 -14.06 25.48 14.86
CA LEU A 198 -14.25 24.20 14.17
C LEU A 198 -14.09 24.35 12.65
N VAL A 199 -14.72 25.38 12.07
CA VAL A 199 -14.62 25.68 10.63
C VAL A 199 -13.16 25.96 10.22
N ASN A 200 -12.43 26.72 11.01
CA ASN A 200 -11.01 27.01 10.76
C ASN A 200 -10.15 25.73 10.83
N LYS A 201 -10.38 24.87 11.84
CA LYS A 201 -9.67 23.58 11.96
C LYS A 201 -9.97 22.68 10.76
N LEU A 202 -11.22 22.66 10.28
CA LEU A 202 -11.64 21.90 9.10
C LEU A 202 -10.99 22.42 7.80
N PHE A 203 -11.01 23.74 7.61
CA PHE A 203 -10.39 24.38 6.45
C PHE A 203 -8.88 24.08 6.39
N LEU A 204 -8.22 24.20 7.54
CA LEU A 204 -6.82 23.87 7.67
C LEU A 204 -6.55 22.39 7.33
N PHE A 205 -7.31 21.46 7.90
CA PHE A 205 -7.18 20.04 7.62
C PHE A 205 -7.36 19.73 6.12
N SER A 206 -8.38 20.34 5.48
CA SER A 206 -8.62 20.20 4.04
C SER A 206 -7.46 20.71 3.18
N ARG A 207 -6.86 21.86 3.54
CA ARG A 207 -5.68 22.40 2.83
C ARG A 207 -4.47 21.50 2.94
N MET A 208 -4.23 20.97 4.14
CA MET A 208 -3.13 20.03 4.40
C MET A 208 -3.29 18.74 3.60
N ASP A 209 -4.53 18.30 3.37
CA ASP A 209 -4.83 17.08 2.61
C ASP A 209 -4.54 17.23 1.11
N LEU A 210 -4.76 18.42 0.58
CA LEU A 210 -4.48 18.74 -0.83
C LEU A 210 -3.01 19.04 -1.13
N GLY A 211 -2.13 18.97 -0.14
CA GLY A 211 -0.72 19.35 -0.28
C GLY A 211 -0.51 20.84 -0.63
N ARG A 212 -1.53 21.66 -0.42
CA ARG A 212 -1.52 23.11 -0.69
C ARG A 212 -1.20 23.93 0.55
N ASN A 213 -0.31 23.42 1.39
CA ASN A 213 0.20 24.24 2.47
C ASN A 213 1.14 25.31 1.92
N GLU A 214 0.93 26.52 2.33
CA GLU A 214 1.88 27.63 2.18
C GLU A 214 2.92 27.54 3.32
N ASP A 215 3.39 26.30 3.63
CA ASP A 215 4.48 26.12 4.58
C ASP A 215 5.74 26.70 3.96
N HIS A 216 6.42 27.58 4.67
CA HIS A 216 7.73 28.12 4.31
C HIS A 216 8.80 27.45 5.17
N PRO A 217 9.20 26.20 4.84
CA PRO A 217 10.15 25.47 5.65
C PRO A 217 11.51 26.16 5.60
N GLU A 218 12.03 26.51 6.76
CA GLU A 218 13.36 27.09 6.94
C GLU A 218 14.18 26.27 7.96
N PRO A 219 15.51 26.34 7.93
CA PRO A 219 16.33 25.73 8.96
C PRO A 219 16.11 26.38 10.32
N VAL A 220 15.51 25.66 11.27
CA VAL A 220 15.21 26.16 12.62
C VAL A 220 15.92 25.34 13.69
N SER A 221 16.27 25.99 14.81
CA SER A 221 16.63 25.31 16.04
C SER A 221 15.34 24.96 16.82
N LEU A 222 15.02 23.68 16.92
CA LEU A 222 13.84 23.25 17.68
C LEU A 222 13.93 23.64 19.16
N LYS A 223 15.14 23.71 19.72
CA LYS A 223 15.33 24.18 21.09
C LYS A 223 14.89 25.63 21.23
N ALA A 224 15.33 26.51 20.32
CA ALA A 224 14.93 27.92 20.35
C ALA A 224 13.43 28.10 20.18
N GLU A 225 12.84 27.44 19.15
CA GLU A 225 11.41 27.51 18.88
C GLU A 225 10.56 26.95 20.03
N LEU A 226 10.91 25.78 20.56
CA LEU A 226 10.16 25.18 21.66
C LEU A 226 10.30 25.96 22.96
N THR A 227 11.43 26.64 23.19
CA THR A 227 11.58 27.55 24.34
C THR A 227 10.63 28.75 24.22
N LEU A 228 10.59 29.38 23.05
CA LEU A 228 9.68 30.52 22.79
C LEU A 228 8.21 30.09 22.94
N LEU A 229 7.85 28.93 22.40
CA LEU A 229 6.49 28.39 22.49
C LEU A 229 6.11 28.02 23.94
N GLN A 230 7.04 27.45 24.70
CA GLN A 230 6.82 27.13 26.09
C GLN A 230 6.59 28.41 26.93
N GLU A 231 7.41 29.45 26.71
CA GLU A 231 7.24 30.74 27.38
C GLU A 231 5.92 31.42 27.01
N ALA A 232 5.49 31.33 25.76
CA ALA A 232 4.24 31.91 25.30
C ALA A 232 3.00 31.19 25.86
N PHE A 233 3.04 29.84 25.93
CA PHE A 233 1.90 29.05 26.38
C PHE A 233 1.83 28.84 27.87
N ALA A 234 2.95 28.86 28.61
CA ALA A 234 2.99 28.54 30.02
C ALA A 234 2.02 29.42 30.87
N PRO A 235 1.92 30.75 30.69
CA PRO A 235 1.00 31.58 31.45
C PRO A 235 -0.47 31.20 31.20
N GLU A 236 -0.86 31.04 29.94
CA GLU A 236 -2.23 30.69 29.55
C GLU A 236 -2.68 29.35 30.14
N TYR A 237 -1.81 28.33 30.06
CA TYR A 237 -2.16 27.01 30.58
C TYR A 237 -2.02 26.90 32.10
N ALA A 238 -1.18 27.73 32.72
CA ALA A 238 -1.15 27.87 34.18
C ALA A 238 -2.48 28.38 34.76
N GLU A 239 -3.11 29.36 34.09
CA GLU A 239 -4.46 29.85 34.44
C GLU A 239 -5.51 28.72 34.33
N LYS A 240 -5.31 27.79 33.40
CA LYS A 240 -6.16 26.60 33.20
C LYS A 240 -5.80 25.43 34.14
N GLY A 241 -4.78 25.60 34.99
CA GLY A 241 -4.33 24.60 35.98
C GLY A 241 -3.36 23.56 35.44
N MET A 242 -2.69 23.83 34.29
CA MET A 242 -1.70 22.92 33.71
C MET A 242 -0.33 23.61 33.57
N GLY A 243 0.72 22.99 34.12
CA GLY A 243 2.11 23.45 33.96
C GLY A 243 2.75 22.85 32.69
N ILE A 244 3.50 23.68 31.93
CA ILE A 244 4.30 23.22 30.80
C ILE A 244 5.77 23.37 31.13
N THR A 245 6.55 22.29 30.97
CA THR A 245 8.00 22.27 31.15
C THR A 245 8.72 21.79 29.90
N PHE A 246 9.87 22.38 29.62
CA PHE A 246 10.70 22.01 28.47
C PHE A 246 12.14 21.70 28.92
N ALA A 247 12.71 20.63 28.38
CA ALA A 247 14.10 20.25 28.56
C ALA A 247 14.71 19.86 27.20
N ALA A 248 15.90 20.35 26.91
CA ALA A 248 16.60 20.06 25.66
C ALA A 248 18.05 19.64 25.94
N GLU A 249 18.45 18.51 25.36
CA GLU A 249 19.82 18.01 25.44
C GLU A 249 20.70 18.55 24.28
N SER A 250 20.08 19.10 23.22
CA SER A 250 20.75 19.58 22.01
C SER A 250 19.99 20.74 21.36
N GLU A 251 20.55 21.33 20.30
CA GLU A 251 19.88 22.38 19.51
C GLU A 251 18.75 21.82 18.61
N GLY A 252 18.93 20.60 18.08
CA GLY A 252 17.94 19.92 17.24
C GLY A 252 17.59 20.71 15.97
N ARG A 253 18.49 20.78 15.00
CA ARG A 253 18.25 21.50 13.74
C ARG A 253 17.42 20.68 12.77
N VAL A 254 16.31 21.27 12.30
CA VAL A 254 15.38 20.67 11.35
C VAL A 254 14.93 21.69 10.30
N LEU A 255 14.37 21.19 9.19
CA LEU A 255 13.68 22.05 8.22
C LEU A 255 12.19 22.06 8.58
N ALA A 256 11.72 23.18 9.11
CA ALA A 256 10.33 23.33 9.56
C ALA A 256 9.85 24.77 9.37
N ASP A 257 8.54 24.94 9.31
CA ASP A 257 7.89 26.22 9.37
C ASP A 257 7.50 26.53 10.83
N PRO A 258 7.94 27.68 11.41
CA PRO A 258 7.64 28.04 12.79
C PRO A 258 6.14 28.07 13.12
N GLU A 259 5.28 28.50 12.19
CA GLU A 259 3.82 28.49 12.38
C GLU A 259 3.28 27.08 12.49
N THR A 260 3.83 26.15 11.72
CA THR A 260 3.49 24.72 11.80
C THR A 260 3.93 24.10 13.11
N LEU A 261 5.12 24.46 13.64
CA LEU A 261 5.56 24.05 14.99
C LEU A 261 4.66 24.61 16.08
N HIS A 262 4.32 25.90 16.02
CA HIS A 262 3.35 26.51 16.93
C HIS A 262 2.02 25.73 16.97
N ARG A 263 1.51 25.36 15.80
CA ARG A 263 0.26 24.60 15.62
C ARG A 263 0.34 23.21 16.22
N ILE A 264 1.47 22.51 16.07
CA ILE A 264 1.71 21.21 16.69
C ILE A 264 1.65 21.32 18.21
N VAL A 265 2.44 22.24 18.78
CA VAL A 265 2.52 22.41 20.25
C VAL A 265 1.17 22.83 20.83
N SER A 266 0.47 23.77 20.20
CA SER A 266 -0.84 24.24 20.66
C SER A 266 -1.89 23.13 20.66
N ASN A 267 -1.96 22.32 19.61
CA ASN A 267 -2.92 21.20 19.53
C ASN A 267 -2.63 20.12 20.61
N ILE A 268 -1.34 19.84 20.86
CA ILE A 268 -0.97 18.85 21.90
C ILE A 268 -1.28 19.42 23.29
N ALA A 269 -0.91 20.69 23.58
CA ALA A 269 -1.18 21.33 24.86
C ALA A 269 -2.69 21.47 25.11
N GLU A 270 -3.48 21.91 24.11
CA GLU A 270 -4.93 21.96 24.17
C GLU A 270 -5.53 20.58 24.50
N ASN A 271 -5.02 19.54 23.85
CA ASN A 271 -5.47 18.17 24.07
C ASN A 271 -5.16 17.70 25.52
N SER A 272 -3.93 17.86 26.00
CA SER A 272 -3.52 17.46 27.35
C SER A 272 -4.34 18.20 28.41
N CYS A 273 -4.49 19.52 28.31
CA CYS A 273 -5.29 20.34 29.21
C CYS A 273 -6.77 19.89 29.22
N LYS A 274 -7.36 19.66 28.06
CA LYS A 274 -8.74 19.23 27.89
C LYS A 274 -9.05 17.88 28.53
N TYR A 275 -8.09 16.95 28.49
CA TYR A 275 -8.23 15.64 29.14
C TYR A 275 -7.76 15.62 30.62
N GLY A 276 -7.55 16.82 31.20
CA GLY A 276 -7.35 16.99 32.63
C GLY A 276 -5.92 16.74 33.12
N ALA A 277 -4.95 16.81 32.23
CA ALA A 277 -3.54 16.80 32.61
C ALA A 277 -3.21 18.04 33.44
N LYS A 278 -2.37 17.86 34.45
CA LYS A 278 -1.83 18.95 35.29
C LYS A 278 -0.43 19.35 34.87
N THR A 279 0.27 18.49 34.18
CA THR A 279 1.62 18.75 33.65
C THR A 279 1.76 18.24 32.24
N LEU A 280 2.43 19.05 31.40
CA LEU A 280 2.91 18.67 30.08
C LEU A 280 4.43 18.85 30.04
N LYS A 281 5.16 17.74 29.90
CA LYS A 281 6.62 17.72 29.78
C LYS A 281 7.00 17.59 28.31
N ILE A 282 7.83 18.52 27.82
CA ILE A 282 8.39 18.51 26.48
C ILE A 282 9.88 18.19 26.62
N ALA A 283 10.38 17.18 25.92
CA ALA A 283 11.79 16.81 25.91
C ALA A 283 12.30 16.72 24.47
N LEU A 284 13.48 17.29 24.21
CA LEU A 284 14.13 17.26 22.92
C LEU A 284 15.42 16.44 23.03
N ARG A 285 15.57 15.47 22.13
CA ARG A 285 16.75 14.61 21.99
C ARG A 285 17.18 14.56 20.53
N GLU A 286 18.47 14.56 20.29
CA GLU A 286 19.04 14.43 18.95
C GLU A 286 19.61 13.03 18.77
N GLU A 287 19.20 12.37 17.70
CA GLU A 287 19.67 11.06 17.25
C GLU A 287 20.47 11.22 15.93
N PRO A 288 21.27 10.24 15.52
CA PRO A 288 22.10 10.38 14.31
C PRO A 288 21.34 10.75 13.04
N ALA A 289 20.12 10.25 12.85
CA ALA A 289 19.32 10.42 11.64
C ALA A 289 18.14 11.38 11.80
N PHE A 290 17.71 11.68 13.03
CA PHE A 290 16.51 12.48 13.31
C PHE A 290 16.63 13.22 14.63
N VAL A 291 15.76 14.21 14.81
CA VAL A 291 15.55 14.89 16.08
C VAL A 291 14.22 14.40 16.64
N ALA A 292 14.23 13.92 17.89
CA ALA A 292 13.04 13.45 18.58
C ALA A 292 12.55 14.53 19.57
N VAL A 293 11.26 14.90 19.46
CA VAL A 293 10.57 15.73 20.44
C VAL A 293 9.49 14.88 21.09
N THR A 294 9.58 14.71 22.41
CA THR A 294 8.64 13.90 23.18
C THR A 294 7.76 14.83 24.02
N PHE A 295 6.45 14.68 23.91
CA PHE A 295 5.43 15.33 24.71
C PHE A 295 4.84 14.29 25.64
N THR A 296 4.88 14.50 26.96
CA THR A 296 4.36 13.57 27.95
C THR A 296 3.45 14.31 28.91
N ASP A 297 2.19 13.94 28.98
CA ASP A 297 1.25 14.45 29.95
C ASP A 297 1.04 13.45 31.11
N ASP A 298 0.40 13.92 32.19
CA ASP A 298 0.01 13.13 33.36
C ASP A 298 -1.52 12.91 33.42
N GLY A 299 -2.18 12.98 32.27
CA GLY A 299 -3.61 12.72 32.13
C GLY A 299 -3.97 11.24 32.31
N PRO A 300 -5.21 10.85 31.99
CA PRO A 300 -5.69 9.47 32.13
C PRO A 300 -5.08 8.48 31.12
N GLY A 301 -4.33 8.98 30.12
CA GLY A 301 -3.88 8.16 28.99
C GLY A 301 -5.01 7.77 28.03
N VAL A 302 -4.73 6.79 27.16
CA VAL A 302 -5.64 6.30 26.12
C VAL A 302 -5.77 4.78 26.22
N PRO A 303 -6.97 4.18 26.04
CA PRO A 303 -7.12 2.73 25.97
C PRO A 303 -6.17 2.14 24.92
N GLN A 304 -5.55 0.99 25.22
CA GLN A 304 -4.55 0.37 24.35
C GLN A 304 -5.08 0.12 22.92
N GLU A 305 -6.35 -0.23 22.83
CA GLU A 305 -7.06 -0.51 21.56
C GLU A 305 -7.29 0.76 20.73
N ALA A 306 -7.37 1.93 21.38
CA ALA A 306 -7.60 3.22 20.74
C ALA A 306 -6.31 3.90 20.26
N LEU A 307 -5.14 3.54 20.79
CA LEU A 307 -3.85 4.15 20.42
C LEU A 307 -3.56 4.19 18.93
N PRO A 308 -3.86 3.14 18.12
CA PRO A 308 -3.63 3.19 16.67
C PRO A 308 -4.47 4.24 15.95
N TYR A 309 -5.61 4.62 16.52
CA TYR A 309 -6.63 5.44 15.86
C TYR A 309 -6.66 6.91 16.33
N ILE A 310 -5.88 7.28 17.37
CA ILE A 310 -5.94 8.65 17.92
C ILE A 310 -5.50 9.75 16.96
N PHE A 311 -4.83 9.37 15.89
CA PHE A 311 -4.42 10.28 14.80
C PHE A 311 -5.43 10.35 13.65
N ASP A 312 -6.48 9.54 13.69
CA ASP A 312 -7.55 9.58 12.69
C ASP A 312 -8.43 10.80 12.93
N ALA A 313 -8.85 11.44 11.85
CA ALA A 313 -9.69 12.62 11.93
C ALA A 313 -11.05 12.28 12.57
N PHE A 314 -11.50 13.10 13.52
CA PHE A 314 -12.76 12.95 14.28
C PHE A 314 -12.80 11.72 15.21
N TYR A 315 -11.72 10.94 15.29
CA TYR A 315 -11.68 9.82 16.22
C TYR A 315 -11.68 10.30 17.68
N ARG A 316 -12.46 9.63 18.51
CA ARG A 316 -12.56 9.86 19.98
C ARG A 316 -12.57 8.51 20.67
N ALA A 317 -11.61 8.30 21.57
CA ALA A 317 -11.40 7.01 22.23
C ALA A 317 -12.57 6.57 23.14
N ASP A 318 -13.39 7.50 23.64
CA ASP A 318 -14.57 7.18 24.45
C ASP A 318 -15.64 8.27 24.32
N PRO A 319 -16.63 8.11 23.44
CA PRO A 319 -17.73 9.06 23.29
C PRO A 319 -18.66 9.10 24.52
N ALA A 320 -18.77 8.00 25.27
CA ALA A 320 -19.78 7.82 26.33
C ALA A 320 -19.30 8.26 27.71
N ARG A 321 -17.97 8.27 27.98
CA ARG A 321 -17.44 8.56 29.33
C ARG A 321 -17.36 10.04 29.68
N ASN A 322 -17.37 10.94 28.67
CA ASN A 322 -17.17 12.36 28.89
C ASN A 322 -18.07 13.22 28.00
N GLU A 323 -19.38 13.26 28.25
CA GLU A 323 -20.29 14.26 27.65
C GLU A 323 -19.85 15.71 27.91
N LYS A 324 -18.98 15.94 28.92
CA LYS A 324 -18.46 17.28 29.27
C LYS A 324 -17.20 17.68 28.45
N ILE A 325 -16.53 16.74 27.78
CA ILE A 325 -15.32 17.04 27.01
C ILE A 325 -15.69 17.29 25.56
N THR A 326 -15.98 18.53 25.22
CA THR A 326 -16.23 19.01 23.85
C THR A 326 -14.94 19.04 23.03
N GLY A 327 -14.96 18.49 21.81
CA GLY A 327 -13.85 18.64 20.86
C GLY A 327 -14.00 17.82 19.60
N SER A 328 -13.55 18.38 18.50
CA SER A 328 -13.75 17.90 17.13
C SER A 328 -12.95 16.65 16.74
N GLY A 329 -12.09 16.11 17.61
CA GLY A 329 -11.20 15.01 17.22
C GLY A 329 -10.20 15.34 16.09
N LEU A 330 -10.04 16.62 15.72
CA LEU A 330 -9.15 17.06 14.65
C LEU A 330 -7.73 17.40 15.15
N GLY A 331 -7.54 17.69 16.44
CA GLY A 331 -6.27 18.21 16.94
C GLY A 331 -5.06 17.30 16.66
N LEU A 332 -5.13 16.03 17.07
CA LEU A 332 -4.06 15.06 16.84
C LEU A 332 -3.94 14.64 15.36
N ALA A 333 -5.03 14.65 14.60
CA ALA A 333 -4.99 14.44 13.16
C ALA A 333 -4.22 15.56 12.44
N ILE A 334 -4.42 16.83 12.84
CA ILE A 334 -3.66 17.98 12.33
C ILE A 334 -2.18 17.82 12.69
N VAL A 335 -1.85 17.43 13.92
CA VAL A 335 -0.46 17.18 14.34
C VAL A 335 0.18 16.09 13.48
N SER A 336 -0.48 14.95 13.32
CA SER A 336 0.02 13.83 12.51
C SER A 336 0.25 14.24 11.05
N ARG A 337 -0.65 15.03 10.47
CA ARG A 337 -0.53 15.52 9.10
C ARG A 337 0.62 16.51 8.95
N ALA A 338 0.75 17.46 9.87
CA ALA A 338 1.84 18.43 9.91
C ALA A 338 3.20 17.73 9.97
N VAL A 339 3.34 16.75 10.86
CA VAL A 339 4.57 15.95 11.00
C VAL A 339 4.90 15.20 9.71
N ARG A 340 3.91 14.57 9.07
CA ARG A 340 4.11 13.88 7.77
C ARG A 340 4.55 14.84 6.66
N ASN A 341 3.98 16.04 6.60
CA ASN A 341 4.38 17.05 5.60
C ASN A 341 5.85 17.47 5.79
N MET A 342 6.33 17.49 7.02
CA MET A 342 7.76 17.70 7.35
C MET A 342 8.61 16.43 7.16
N LYS A 343 8.07 15.37 6.50
CA LYS A 343 8.74 14.07 6.30
C LYS A 343 9.12 13.37 7.61
N GLY A 344 8.46 13.73 8.71
CA GLY A 344 8.64 13.16 10.03
C GLY A 344 7.71 11.98 10.31
N ARG A 345 7.84 11.44 11.52
CA ARG A 345 7.01 10.36 12.06
C ARG A 345 6.51 10.76 13.44
N ILE A 346 5.26 10.40 13.76
CA ILE A 346 4.69 10.54 15.10
C ILE A 346 4.30 9.18 15.64
N ILE A 347 4.58 8.95 16.93
CA ILE A 347 4.29 7.71 17.65
C ILE A 347 3.58 8.06 18.96
N ALA A 348 2.54 7.32 19.31
CA ALA A 348 1.81 7.47 20.56
C ALA A 348 1.98 6.24 21.44
N ARG A 349 2.17 6.45 22.72
CA ARG A 349 2.21 5.42 23.77
C ARG A 349 1.63 5.95 25.06
N ASN A 350 1.12 5.09 25.93
CA ASN A 350 0.85 5.49 27.30
C ASN A 350 2.17 5.54 28.10
N ALA A 351 2.35 6.61 28.86
CA ALA A 351 3.52 6.74 29.72
C ALA A 351 3.44 5.78 30.91
N GLN A 352 4.57 5.25 31.36
CA GLN A 352 4.64 4.35 32.52
C GLN A 352 4.13 5.01 33.82
N SER A 353 4.28 6.31 33.93
CA SER A 353 3.79 7.13 35.05
C SER A 353 2.31 7.50 34.95
N GLY A 354 1.60 7.02 33.97
CA GLY A 354 0.27 7.48 33.57
C GLY A 354 0.35 8.61 32.53
N GLY A 355 -0.76 8.84 31.76
CA GLY A 355 -0.84 9.86 30.74
C GLY A 355 -0.46 9.38 29.36
N LEU A 356 -0.54 10.30 28.39
CA LEU A 356 -0.21 10.06 27.00
C LEU A 356 1.21 10.58 26.68
N MET A 357 1.99 9.78 25.98
CA MET A 357 3.28 10.16 25.41
C MET A 357 3.18 10.20 23.91
N LEU A 358 3.51 11.35 23.31
CA LEU A 358 3.63 11.56 21.87
C LEU A 358 5.09 11.83 21.52
N GLU A 359 5.69 11.02 20.68
CA GLU A 359 7.05 11.19 20.18
C GLU A 359 7.00 11.58 18.71
N ILE A 360 7.56 12.75 18.39
CA ILE A 360 7.68 13.30 17.04
C ILE A 360 9.14 13.19 16.62
N GLN A 361 9.39 12.51 15.51
CA GLN A 361 10.70 12.35 14.90
C GLN A 361 10.76 13.14 13.61
N LEU A 362 11.63 14.14 13.52
CA LEU A 362 11.83 14.98 12.33
C LEU A 362 13.23 14.72 11.73
N PRO A 363 13.36 14.70 10.39
CA PRO A 363 14.66 14.54 9.75
C PRO A 363 15.62 15.65 10.21
N ARG A 364 16.82 15.26 10.59
CA ARG A 364 17.88 16.21 10.96
C ARG A 364 18.38 16.93 9.71
N THR A 365 18.61 18.25 9.83
CA THR A 365 19.26 19.05 8.79
C THR A 365 20.69 19.34 9.23
N GLU A 366 21.64 18.95 8.40
CA GLU A 366 23.01 19.45 8.55
C GLU A 366 22.99 20.96 8.20
N GLY A 367 23.35 21.79 9.15
CA GLY A 367 23.35 23.24 9.02
C GLY A 367 24.46 23.78 8.15
#